data_196b5d1bcdfb6d8cb320b67a2c74058d
#
_entry.id   196b5d1bcdfb6d8cb320b67a2c74058d
#
_cell.length_a   1.000
_cell.length_b   1.000
_cell.length_c   1.000
_cell.angle_alpha   90.00
_cell.angle_beta   90.00
_cell.angle_gamma   90.00
#
_symmetry.space_group_name_H-M   'P 1'
#
loop_
_entity.id
_entity.type
_entity.pdbx_description
1 polymer ?
#
loop_
_entity_poly.entity_id
_entity_poly.type
_entity_poly.pdbx_seq_one_letter_code
_entity_poly.pdbx_strand_id
1 'polypeptide(L)'
;YMSCILEGLIERQARGGNSVILLSATLSQQQRDKLVAAFARGTEGQQEAPFLEKDDYPWLTHVTKSDVHSHRVATRKDVERSVSVGWLHSEQECIARIESAVSQGKCIAWIRNSVDDAIKVYRQLLARGVIPASSLSLFLSRFAFSDRQRIETETLARFGKSCSLQRSSQVIVCTQVIEQSVDIDLDEMISDLAPVDLLIQ
;
A
#
# COMPACT_ATOMS: atom_id res chain seq x y z
N TYR A 1 8.59 9.14 14.83
CA TYR A 1 9.53 8.36 15.65
C TYR A 1 10.42 7.46 14.79
N MET A 2 9.86 6.63 13.91
CA MET A 2 10.63 5.74 13.01
C MET A 2 11.58 6.50 12.09
N SER A 3 11.17 7.65 11.55
CA SER A 3 12.02 8.49 10.68
C SER A 3 13.31 8.91 11.37
N CYS A 4 13.23 9.39 12.62
CA CYS A 4 14.42 9.82 13.37
C CYS A 4 15.40 8.67 13.66
N ILE A 5 14.90 7.45 13.89
CA ILE A 5 15.74 6.27 14.07
C ILE A 5 16.48 5.94 12.77
N LEU A 6 15.76 5.97 11.64
CA LEU A 6 16.34 5.70 10.32
C LEU A 6 17.40 6.74 9.96
N GLU A 7 17.14 8.02 10.18
CA GLU A 7 18.10 9.10 9.97
C GLU A 7 19.37 8.89 10.80
N GLY A 8 19.25 8.57 12.09
CA GLY A 8 20.38 8.27 12.96
C GLY A 8 21.18 7.04 12.53
N LEU A 9 20.49 6.02 12.03
CA LEU A 9 21.13 4.81 11.50
C LEU A 9 21.95 5.13 10.25
N ILE A 10 21.38 5.88 9.29
CA ILE A 10 22.06 6.28 8.06
C ILE A 10 23.30 7.11 8.37
N GLU A 11 23.19 8.13 9.24
CA GLU A 11 24.31 8.95 9.65
C GLU A 11 25.44 8.11 10.26
N ARG A 12 25.10 7.15 11.13
CA ARG A 12 26.08 6.25 11.75
C ARG A 12 26.77 5.35 10.73
N GLN A 13 26.01 4.78 9.77
CA GLN A 13 26.58 3.94 8.70
C GLN A 13 27.51 4.76 7.80
N ALA A 14 27.10 5.96 7.41
CA ALA A 14 27.89 6.87 6.59
C ALA A 14 29.19 7.27 7.30
N ARG A 15 29.15 7.56 8.60
CA ARG A 15 30.34 7.85 9.43
C ARG A 15 31.31 6.68 9.50
N GLY A 16 30.81 5.46 9.47
CA GLY A 16 31.62 4.24 9.40
C GLY A 16 32.15 3.92 8.01
N GLY A 17 31.90 4.76 7.00
CA GLY A 17 32.32 4.52 5.61
C GLY A 17 31.51 3.43 4.90
N ASN A 18 30.35 3.07 5.43
CA ASN A 18 29.50 2.02 4.86
C ASN A 18 28.53 2.59 3.82
N SER A 19 28.16 1.76 2.84
CA SER A 19 27.12 2.05 1.87
C SER A 19 25.73 1.73 2.45
N VAL A 20 24.72 2.51 2.05
CA VAL A 20 23.33 2.32 2.43
C VAL A 20 22.48 2.29 1.16
N ILE A 21 21.60 1.30 1.03
CA ILE A 21 20.62 1.21 -0.05
C ILE A 21 19.24 1.26 0.60
N LEU A 22 18.42 2.21 0.16
CA LEU A 22 17.02 2.37 0.59
C LEU A 22 16.10 2.11 -0.59
N LEU A 23 15.16 1.21 -0.40
CA LEU A 23 14.12 0.90 -1.38
C LEU A 23 12.76 1.24 -0.77
N SER A 24 12.00 2.07 -1.46
CA SER A 24 10.65 2.44 -1.03
C SER A 24 9.75 2.63 -2.25
N ALA A 25 8.52 2.16 -2.15
CA ALA A 25 7.49 2.43 -3.14
C ALA A 25 6.93 3.85 -2.98
N THR A 26 7.00 4.41 -1.77
CA THR A 26 6.38 5.70 -1.42
C THR A 26 7.33 6.50 -0.55
N LEU A 27 8.14 7.35 -1.17
CA LEU A 27 9.07 8.22 -0.46
C LEU A 27 8.78 9.67 -0.84
N SER A 28 8.22 10.44 0.10
CA SER A 28 7.98 11.87 -0.13
C SER A 28 9.31 12.62 -0.31
N GLN A 29 9.27 13.72 -1.07
CA GLN A 29 10.45 14.56 -1.26
C GLN A 29 11.06 15.01 0.08
N GLN A 30 10.22 15.44 1.01
CA GLN A 30 10.68 15.86 2.34
C GLN A 30 11.39 14.74 3.11
N GLN A 31 10.90 13.50 3.03
CA GLN A 31 11.56 12.35 3.65
C GLN A 31 12.89 12.04 2.96
N ARG A 32 12.93 12.05 1.62
CA ARG A 32 14.16 11.87 0.85
C ARG A 32 15.22 12.89 1.25
N ASP A 33 14.84 14.17 1.33
CA ASP A 33 15.77 15.26 1.67
C ASP A 33 16.38 15.07 3.08
N LYS A 34 15.58 14.62 4.04
CA LYS A 34 16.05 14.28 5.39
C LYS A 34 17.05 13.11 5.38
N LEU A 35 16.81 12.08 4.56
CA LEU A 35 17.70 10.92 4.45
C LEU A 35 19.03 11.29 3.76
N VAL A 36 18.98 12.11 2.71
CA VAL A 36 20.18 12.67 2.07
C VAL A 36 20.98 13.52 3.06
N ALA A 37 20.33 14.41 3.79
CA ALA A 37 20.98 15.23 4.82
C ALA A 37 21.59 14.40 5.95
N ALA A 38 20.94 13.29 6.35
CA ALA A 38 21.49 12.38 7.34
C ALA A 38 22.76 11.69 6.86
N PHE A 39 22.80 11.25 5.59
CA PHE A 39 24.02 10.68 5.00
C PHE A 39 25.14 11.74 4.89
N ALA A 40 24.81 12.96 4.44
CA ALA A 40 25.76 14.06 4.34
C ALA A 40 26.39 14.37 5.70
N ARG A 41 25.61 14.45 6.78
CA ARG A 41 26.15 14.64 8.13
C ARG A 41 27.13 13.52 8.55
N GLY A 42 26.84 12.28 8.17
CA GLY A 42 27.73 11.16 8.47
C GLY A 42 29.05 11.17 7.71
N THR A 43 29.05 11.70 6.49
CA THR A 43 30.25 11.82 5.63
C THR A 43 30.97 13.17 5.78
N GLU A 44 30.53 14.04 6.70
CA GLU A 44 31.00 15.44 6.84
C GLU A 44 30.82 16.26 5.54
N GLY A 45 29.82 15.88 4.73
CA GLY A 45 29.44 16.58 3.52
C GLY A 45 28.38 17.65 3.76
N GLN A 46 28.17 18.50 2.77
CA GLN A 46 27.14 19.57 2.77
C GLN A 46 26.16 19.40 1.60
N GLN A 47 25.94 18.18 1.15
CA GLN A 47 25.09 17.92 -0.01
C GLN A 47 23.62 18.13 0.35
N GLU A 48 22.91 18.82 -0.54
CA GLU A 48 21.46 18.95 -0.52
C GLU A 48 20.85 18.12 -1.66
N ALA A 49 19.70 17.52 -1.41
CA ALA A 49 19.00 16.80 -2.45
C ALA A 49 18.45 17.77 -3.50
N PRO A 50 18.65 17.54 -4.80
CA PRO A 50 18.07 18.37 -5.85
C PRO A 50 16.53 18.28 -5.79
N PHE A 51 15.89 19.40 -6.14
CA PHE A 51 14.43 19.43 -6.27
C PHE A 51 13.99 18.48 -7.38
N LEU A 52 12.94 17.70 -7.12
CA LEU A 52 12.32 16.81 -8.10
C LEU A 52 11.01 17.42 -8.59
N GLU A 53 10.77 17.40 -9.87
CA GLU A 53 9.47 17.79 -10.43
C GLU A 53 8.41 16.76 -10.02
N LYS A 54 7.19 17.23 -9.70
CA LYS A 54 6.14 16.42 -9.07
C LYS A 54 5.66 15.23 -9.93
N ASP A 55 5.80 15.33 -11.24
CA ASP A 55 5.25 14.35 -12.19
C ASP A 55 6.25 13.25 -12.56
N ASP A 56 7.46 13.32 -12.02
CA ASP A 56 8.50 12.35 -12.31
C ASP A 56 8.56 11.26 -11.23
N TYR A 57 8.32 10.02 -11.62
CA TYR A 57 8.44 8.82 -10.78
C TYR A 57 8.63 7.60 -11.68
N PRO A 58 9.40 6.57 -11.31
CA PRO A 58 10.27 6.45 -10.12
C PRO A 58 11.61 7.17 -10.25
N TRP A 59 12.21 7.51 -9.10
CA TRP A 59 13.50 8.19 -9.00
C TRP A 59 14.57 7.31 -8.38
N LEU A 60 15.80 7.45 -8.89
CA LEU A 60 17.02 6.98 -8.24
C LEU A 60 17.80 8.19 -7.73
N THR A 61 18.05 8.27 -6.42
CA THR A 61 18.95 9.26 -5.82
C THR A 61 20.21 8.57 -5.34
N HIS A 62 21.34 8.95 -5.88
CA HIS A 62 22.67 8.48 -5.49
C HIS A 62 23.43 9.57 -4.78
N VAL A 63 23.89 9.31 -3.56
CA VAL A 63 24.57 10.24 -2.67
C VAL A 63 25.99 9.75 -2.43
N THR A 64 26.97 10.61 -2.65
CA THR A 64 28.39 10.38 -2.31
C THR A 64 28.84 11.43 -1.30
N LYS A 65 30.10 11.36 -0.85
CA LYS A 65 30.69 12.37 0.03
C LYS A 65 30.75 13.75 -0.64
N SER A 66 30.87 13.83 -1.95
CA SER A 66 31.08 15.08 -2.71
C SER A 66 29.89 15.53 -3.52
N ASP A 67 28.90 14.66 -3.75
CA ASP A 67 27.86 14.94 -4.73
C ASP A 67 26.56 14.18 -4.50
N VAL A 68 25.45 14.72 -5.02
CA VAL A 68 24.11 14.10 -5.04
C VAL A 68 23.56 14.15 -6.45
N HIS A 69 23.31 13.00 -7.02
CA HIS A 69 22.67 12.84 -8.31
C HIS A 69 21.29 12.24 -8.17
N SER A 70 20.30 12.82 -8.82
CA SER A 70 18.96 12.24 -8.93
C SER A 70 18.56 12.18 -10.41
N HIS A 71 18.06 11.02 -10.82
CA HIS A 71 17.55 10.84 -12.16
C HIS A 71 16.32 9.96 -12.18
N ARG A 72 15.45 10.23 -13.15
CA ARG A 72 14.28 9.40 -13.40
C ARG A 72 14.69 8.04 -13.93
N VAL A 73 14.05 7.00 -13.41
CA VAL A 73 14.17 5.65 -13.95
C VAL A 73 12.93 5.35 -14.79
N ALA A 74 13.12 4.83 -16.00
CA ALA A 74 11.98 4.46 -16.83
C ALA A 74 11.18 3.32 -16.20
N THR A 75 9.87 3.50 -16.07
CA THR A 75 8.96 2.44 -15.63
C THR A 75 8.89 1.36 -16.72
N ARG A 76 8.91 0.11 -16.32
CA ARG A 76 8.70 -1.00 -17.24
C ARG A 76 7.26 -0.95 -17.77
N LYS A 77 7.09 -1.07 -19.09
CA LYS A 77 5.77 -0.99 -19.74
C LYS A 77 4.77 -2.06 -19.27
N ASP A 78 5.27 -3.21 -18.86
CA ASP A 78 4.44 -4.33 -18.36
C ASP A 78 3.87 -4.12 -16.96
N VAL A 79 4.38 -3.13 -16.21
CA VAL A 79 3.89 -2.76 -14.88
C VAL A 79 3.26 -1.36 -14.83
N GLU A 80 3.27 -0.63 -15.94
CA GLU A 80 2.61 0.67 -16.04
C GLU A 80 1.09 0.48 -15.96
N ARG A 81 0.46 1.14 -15.00
CA ARG A 81 -0.99 1.07 -14.79
C ARG A 81 -1.56 2.46 -14.57
N SER A 82 -2.77 2.66 -15.06
CA SER A 82 -3.57 3.85 -14.78
C SER A 82 -4.74 3.45 -13.89
N VAL A 83 -4.93 4.13 -12.78
CA VAL A 83 -6.00 3.89 -11.82
C VAL A 83 -6.93 5.09 -11.80
N SER A 84 -8.22 4.86 -12.02
CA SER A 84 -9.24 5.89 -11.87
C SER A 84 -9.65 6.02 -10.42
N VAL A 85 -9.58 7.21 -9.87
CA VAL A 85 -9.96 7.51 -8.48
C VAL A 85 -11.26 8.31 -8.48
N GLY A 86 -12.20 7.91 -7.64
CA GLY A 86 -13.48 8.59 -7.43
C GLY A 86 -13.83 8.72 -5.95
N TRP A 87 -14.86 9.49 -5.63
CA TRP A 87 -15.32 9.72 -4.27
C TRP A 87 -16.68 9.07 -4.06
N LEU A 88 -16.84 8.41 -2.91
CA LEU A 88 -18.10 7.90 -2.39
C LEU A 88 -18.38 8.61 -1.07
N HIS A 89 -19.60 9.09 -0.88
CA HIS A 89 -19.93 9.98 0.24
C HIS A 89 -20.74 9.30 1.34
N SER A 90 -21.12 8.04 1.15
CA SER A 90 -21.91 7.28 2.13
C SER A 90 -21.61 5.79 2.10
N GLU A 91 -21.87 5.09 3.23
CA GLU A 91 -21.79 3.62 3.27
C GLU A 91 -22.75 2.97 2.28
N GLN A 92 -23.92 3.58 2.01
CA GLN A 92 -24.87 3.08 1.03
C GLN A 92 -24.32 3.12 -0.38
N GLU A 93 -23.61 4.18 -0.76
CA GLU A 93 -22.93 4.26 -2.05
C GLU A 93 -21.83 3.23 -2.18
N CYS A 94 -21.06 3.00 -1.10
CA CYS A 94 -20.04 1.96 -1.07
C CYS A 94 -20.65 0.57 -1.26
N ILE A 95 -21.74 0.26 -0.56
CA ILE A 95 -22.44 -1.03 -0.70
C ILE A 95 -22.99 -1.18 -2.13
N ALA A 96 -23.65 -0.17 -2.68
CA ALA A 96 -24.17 -0.21 -4.04
C ALA A 96 -23.05 -0.41 -5.08
N ARG A 97 -21.88 0.21 -4.86
CA ARG A 97 -20.71 0.00 -5.72
C ARG A 97 -20.21 -1.42 -5.65
N ILE A 98 -20.12 -2.03 -4.46
CA ILE A 98 -19.72 -3.41 -4.26
C ILE A 98 -20.70 -4.36 -4.98
N GLU A 99 -22.00 -4.18 -4.78
CA GLU A 99 -23.04 -4.99 -5.44
C GLU A 99 -22.93 -4.90 -6.98
N SER A 100 -22.70 -3.69 -7.50
CA SER A 100 -22.47 -3.47 -8.93
C SER A 100 -21.18 -4.15 -9.42
N ALA A 101 -20.09 -4.06 -8.70
CA ALA A 101 -18.82 -4.71 -9.05
C ALA A 101 -18.97 -6.23 -9.08
N VAL A 102 -19.61 -6.81 -8.07
CA VAL A 102 -19.90 -8.25 -7.98
C VAL A 102 -20.77 -8.74 -9.15
N SER A 103 -21.80 -7.97 -9.52
CA SER A 103 -22.66 -8.31 -10.67
C SER A 103 -21.91 -8.30 -12.01
N GLN A 104 -20.82 -7.55 -12.10
CA GLN A 104 -19.90 -7.48 -13.24
C GLN A 104 -18.78 -8.54 -13.19
N GLY A 105 -18.80 -9.42 -12.20
CA GLY A 105 -17.77 -10.45 -12.02
C GLY A 105 -16.45 -9.92 -11.45
N LYS A 106 -16.41 -8.68 -10.94
CA LYS A 106 -15.19 -8.05 -10.40
C LYS A 106 -14.88 -8.50 -8.99
N CYS A 107 -13.59 -8.49 -8.70
CA CYS A 107 -13.01 -8.71 -7.39
C CYS A 107 -12.79 -7.35 -6.70
N ILE A 108 -13.32 -7.16 -5.48
CA ILE A 108 -13.31 -5.87 -4.81
C ILE A 108 -12.91 -5.97 -3.33
N ALA A 109 -12.11 -5.02 -2.87
CA ALA A 109 -11.81 -4.83 -1.46
C ALA A 109 -12.51 -3.60 -0.88
N TRP A 110 -12.92 -3.68 0.39
CA TRP A 110 -13.33 -2.54 1.19
C TRP A 110 -12.45 -2.43 2.43
N ILE A 111 -11.54 -1.46 2.42
CA ILE A 111 -10.57 -1.21 3.50
C ILE A 111 -11.16 -0.19 4.46
N ARG A 112 -11.28 -0.59 5.74
CA ARG A 112 -11.80 0.26 6.81
C ARG A 112 -10.70 0.65 7.78
N ASN A 113 -10.82 1.85 8.36
CA ASN A 113 -9.85 2.34 9.34
C ASN A 113 -9.98 1.70 10.71
N SER A 114 -11.14 1.14 11.05
CA SER A 114 -11.35 0.46 12.31
C SER A 114 -11.86 -0.98 12.14
N VAL A 115 -11.52 -1.83 13.10
CA VAL A 115 -12.00 -3.22 13.15
C VAL A 115 -13.52 -3.26 13.34
N ASP A 116 -14.07 -2.38 14.15
CA ASP A 116 -15.50 -2.37 14.45
C ASP A 116 -16.32 -1.94 13.22
N ASP A 117 -15.85 -0.97 12.45
CA ASP A 117 -16.47 -0.59 11.19
C ASP A 117 -16.36 -1.70 10.14
N ALA A 118 -15.22 -2.38 10.06
CA ALA A 118 -15.06 -3.51 9.15
C ALA A 118 -16.04 -4.65 9.50
N ILE A 119 -16.19 -5.00 10.77
CA ILE A 119 -17.16 -6.02 11.22
C ILE A 119 -18.59 -5.56 10.94
N LYS A 120 -18.91 -4.30 11.20
CA LYS A 120 -20.24 -3.72 10.94
C LYS A 120 -20.64 -3.87 9.47
N VAL A 121 -19.79 -3.41 8.54
CA VAL A 121 -20.10 -3.47 7.11
C VAL A 121 -20.08 -4.89 6.56
N TYR A 122 -19.21 -5.76 7.08
CA TYR A 122 -19.23 -7.19 6.75
C TYR A 122 -20.59 -7.84 7.08
N ARG A 123 -21.10 -7.57 8.29
CA ARG A 123 -22.42 -8.08 8.72
C ARG A 123 -23.56 -7.47 7.88
N GLN A 124 -23.47 -6.19 7.52
CA GLN A 124 -24.45 -5.56 6.64
C GLN A 124 -24.48 -6.21 5.25
N LEU A 125 -23.33 -6.44 4.63
CA LEU A 125 -23.25 -7.11 3.33
C LEU A 125 -23.79 -8.55 3.40
N LEU A 126 -23.46 -9.27 4.47
CA LEU A 126 -23.97 -10.62 4.70
C LEU A 126 -25.49 -10.63 4.86
N ALA A 127 -26.06 -9.71 5.65
CA ALA A 127 -27.48 -9.61 5.91
C ALA A 127 -28.31 -9.24 4.67
N ARG A 128 -27.73 -8.52 3.72
CA ARG A 128 -28.40 -8.17 2.45
C ARG A 128 -28.56 -9.37 1.51
N GLY A 129 -27.75 -10.42 1.66
CA GLY A 129 -27.87 -11.65 0.90
C GLY A 129 -27.61 -11.55 -0.61
N VAL A 130 -27.16 -10.38 -1.11
CA VAL A 130 -26.86 -10.18 -2.54
C VAL A 130 -25.53 -10.87 -2.89
N ILE A 131 -24.58 -10.86 -1.95
CA ILE A 131 -23.29 -11.51 -2.10
C ILE A 131 -23.33 -12.85 -1.37
N PRO A 132 -23.03 -13.97 -2.04
CA PRO A 132 -22.95 -15.26 -1.36
C PRO A 132 -21.93 -15.23 -0.22
N ALA A 133 -22.25 -15.83 0.92
CA ALA A 133 -21.35 -15.89 2.07
C ALA A 133 -19.98 -16.54 1.72
N SER A 134 -19.97 -17.47 0.76
CA SER A 134 -18.75 -18.08 0.24
C SER A 134 -17.85 -17.12 -0.55
N SER A 135 -18.41 -16.03 -1.08
CA SER A 135 -17.70 -15.00 -1.84
C SER A 135 -17.35 -13.76 -1.00
N LEU A 136 -17.74 -13.73 0.28
CA LEU A 136 -17.47 -12.62 1.19
C LEU A 136 -16.45 -13.02 2.25
N SER A 137 -15.35 -12.30 2.33
CA SER A 137 -14.25 -12.53 3.27
C SER A 137 -14.08 -11.37 4.24
N LEU A 138 -13.61 -11.67 5.46
CA LEU A 138 -13.25 -10.67 6.47
C LEU A 138 -11.80 -10.89 6.92
N PHE A 139 -10.94 -9.85 6.81
CA PHE A 139 -9.54 -9.94 7.20
C PHE A 139 -9.14 -8.78 8.12
N LEU A 140 -8.82 -9.12 9.37
CA LEU A 140 -8.53 -8.17 10.45
C LEU A 140 -7.24 -8.54 11.17
N SER A 141 -6.60 -7.55 11.81
CA SER A 141 -5.39 -7.76 12.62
C SER A 141 -5.64 -8.46 13.96
N ARG A 142 -6.89 -8.45 14.47
CA ARG A 142 -7.24 -8.99 15.81
C ARG A 142 -7.44 -10.51 15.87
N PHE A 143 -7.25 -11.22 14.79
CA PHE A 143 -7.31 -12.69 14.82
C PHE A 143 -6.12 -13.29 15.57
N ALA A 144 -6.33 -14.42 16.23
CA ALA A 144 -5.24 -15.23 16.80
C ALA A 144 -4.25 -15.61 15.69
N PHE A 145 -2.98 -15.81 16.04
CA PHE A 145 -1.91 -16.02 15.05
C PHE A 145 -2.19 -17.17 14.08
N SER A 146 -2.68 -18.31 14.60
CA SER A 146 -3.06 -19.47 13.78
C SER A 146 -4.23 -19.18 12.82
N ASP A 147 -5.24 -18.44 13.30
CA ASP A 147 -6.38 -18.04 12.47
C ASP A 147 -5.94 -17.04 11.40
N ARG A 148 -5.06 -16.12 11.77
CA ARG A 148 -4.51 -15.15 10.82
C ARG A 148 -3.77 -15.83 9.68
N GLN A 149 -2.89 -16.80 9.96
CA GLN A 149 -2.18 -17.56 8.92
C GLN A 149 -3.15 -18.29 7.99
N ARG A 150 -4.19 -18.91 8.55
CA ARG A 150 -5.22 -19.58 7.75
C ARG A 150 -5.96 -18.59 6.85
N ILE A 151 -6.39 -17.46 7.39
CA ILE A 151 -7.10 -16.40 6.64
C ILE A 151 -6.18 -15.78 5.56
N GLU A 152 -4.90 -15.56 5.85
CA GLU A 152 -3.92 -15.09 4.85
C GLU A 152 -3.79 -16.09 3.69
N THR A 153 -3.67 -17.37 3.99
CA THR A 153 -3.61 -18.44 2.98
C THR A 153 -4.89 -18.51 2.14
N GLU A 154 -6.06 -18.44 2.77
CA GLU A 154 -7.35 -18.42 2.08
C GLU A 154 -7.52 -17.14 1.23
N THR A 155 -7.04 -15.99 1.73
CA THR A 155 -7.07 -14.71 1.01
C THR A 155 -6.18 -14.79 -0.23
N LEU A 156 -4.95 -15.29 -0.10
CA LEU A 156 -4.06 -15.50 -1.25
C LEU A 156 -4.63 -16.48 -2.27
N ALA A 157 -5.29 -17.55 -1.81
CA ALA A 157 -5.94 -18.51 -2.71
C ALA A 157 -7.11 -17.91 -3.50
N ARG A 158 -7.79 -16.90 -2.96
CA ARG A 158 -8.96 -16.26 -3.60
C ARG A 158 -8.59 -15.01 -4.41
N PHE A 159 -7.64 -14.21 -3.92
CA PHE A 159 -7.32 -12.86 -4.42
C PHE A 159 -5.91 -12.75 -5.02
N GLY A 160 -5.08 -13.80 -4.93
CA GLY A 160 -3.72 -13.78 -5.45
C GLY A 160 -3.64 -13.71 -6.98
N LYS A 161 -2.56 -13.16 -7.50
CA LYS A 161 -2.32 -12.96 -8.95
C LYS A 161 -2.45 -14.24 -9.79
N SER A 162 -2.20 -15.40 -9.22
CA SER A 162 -2.28 -16.71 -9.91
C SER A 162 -3.69 -17.29 -10.00
N CYS A 163 -4.71 -16.69 -9.36
CA CYS A 163 -6.04 -17.26 -9.17
C CYS A 163 -7.11 -16.71 -10.13
N SER A 164 -6.79 -16.50 -11.41
CA SER A 164 -7.62 -15.80 -12.38
C SER A 164 -9.07 -16.30 -12.52
N LEU A 165 -9.33 -17.60 -12.32
CA LEU A 165 -10.69 -18.18 -12.44
C LEU A 165 -11.52 -18.12 -11.15
N GLN A 166 -10.88 -18.05 -9.97
CA GLN A 166 -11.56 -18.04 -8.67
C GLN A 166 -11.84 -16.63 -8.14
N ARG A 167 -11.27 -15.60 -8.76
CA ARG A 167 -11.39 -14.21 -8.34
C ARG A 167 -12.74 -13.57 -8.65
N SER A 168 -13.48 -14.11 -9.59
CA SER A 168 -14.73 -13.52 -10.04
C SER A 168 -15.73 -13.36 -8.91
N SER A 169 -16.29 -12.16 -8.77
CA SER A 169 -17.30 -11.79 -7.78
C SER A 169 -16.89 -11.99 -6.32
N GLN A 170 -15.59 -11.92 -6.01
CA GLN A 170 -15.09 -12.02 -4.64
C GLN A 170 -15.05 -10.64 -3.97
N VAL A 171 -15.44 -10.60 -2.71
CA VAL A 171 -15.42 -9.39 -1.88
C VAL A 171 -14.62 -9.64 -0.61
N ILE A 172 -13.70 -8.74 -0.28
CA ILE A 172 -12.99 -8.76 0.99
C ILE A 172 -13.23 -7.45 1.74
N VAL A 173 -13.70 -7.55 2.98
CA VAL A 173 -13.73 -6.45 3.93
C VAL A 173 -12.54 -6.61 4.86
N CYS A 174 -11.73 -5.57 5.01
CA CYS A 174 -10.49 -5.67 5.77
C CYS A 174 -10.11 -4.34 6.45
N THR A 175 -9.08 -4.37 7.26
CA THR A 175 -8.36 -3.19 7.73
C THR A 175 -7.00 -3.12 7.03
N GLN A 176 -6.16 -2.14 7.37
CA GLN A 176 -4.81 -1.95 6.80
C GLN A 176 -3.88 -3.17 6.93
N VAL A 177 -4.28 -4.20 7.66
CA VAL A 177 -3.53 -5.46 7.74
C VAL A 177 -3.30 -6.11 6.38
N ILE A 178 -4.17 -5.84 5.40
CA ILE A 178 -4.06 -6.38 4.05
C ILE A 178 -2.83 -5.86 3.29
N GLU A 179 -2.38 -4.65 3.60
CA GLU A 179 -1.24 -3.99 2.94
C GLU A 179 0.10 -4.67 3.26
N GLN A 180 0.21 -5.29 4.43
CA GLN A 180 1.47 -5.84 4.92
C GLN A 180 1.63 -7.35 4.74
N SER A 181 0.54 -8.06 4.49
CA SER A 181 0.51 -9.50 4.67
C SER A 181 0.31 -10.30 3.38
N VAL A 182 -0.24 -9.70 2.31
CA VAL A 182 -0.72 -10.48 1.15
C VAL A 182 -0.49 -9.78 -0.18
N ASP A 183 0.12 -10.48 -1.15
CA ASP A 183 0.24 -10.01 -2.53
C ASP A 183 -1.05 -10.39 -3.29
N ILE A 184 -2.03 -9.49 -3.24
CA ILE A 184 -3.34 -9.64 -3.84
C ILE A 184 -3.48 -8.78 -5.09
N ASP A 185 -4.39 -9.17 -5.96
CA ASP A 185 -4.74 -8.43 -7.18
C ASP A 185 -6.24 -8.17 -7.19
N LEU A 186 -6.63 -6.90 -7.23
CA LEU A 186 -8.00 -6.42 -7.14
C LEU A 186 -8.39 -5.66 -8.40
N ASP A 187 -9.66 -5.79 -8.81
CA ASP A 187 -10.21 -4.99 -9.90
C ASP A 187 -10.68 -3.62 -9.42
N GLU A 188 -11.17 -3.55 -8.17
CA GLU A 188 -11.61 -2.32 -7.53
C GLU A 188 -11.26 -2.33 -6.03
N MET A 189 -11.03 -1.13 -5.50
CA MET A 189 -10.76 -0.93 -4.08
C MET A 189 -11.57 0.26 -3.57
N ILE A 190 -12.27 0.08 -2.46
CA ILE A 190 -12.88 1.15 -1.68
C ILE A 190 -12.05 1.29 -0.40
N SER A 191 -11.69 2.51 -0.04
CA SER A 191 -10.95 2.79 1.19
C SER A 191 -11.59 3.94 1.95
N ASP A 192 -11.59 3.86 3.27
CA ASP A 192 -11.77 5.04 4.10
C ASP A 192 -10.63 6.04 3.81
N LEU A 193 -10.81 7.30 4.20
CA LEU A 193 -9.77 8.31 4.04
C LEU A 193 -8.50 7.84 4.75
N ALA A 194 -7.41 7.79 3.99
CA ALA A 194 -6.10 7.37 4.46
C ALA A 194 -5.01 8.31 3.92
N PRO A 195 -3.82 8.37 4.54
CA PRO A 195 -2.65 9.04 3.97
C PRO A 195 -2.35 8.54 2.56
N VAL A 196 -1.87 9.44 1.69
CA VAL A 196 -1.63 9.14 0.26
C VAL A 196 -0.66 7.98 0.06
N ASP A 197 0.34 7.86 0.90
CA ASP A 197 1.32 6.76 0.90
C ASP A 197 0.67 5.38 1.11
N LEU A 198 -0.39 5.28 1.90
CA LEU A 198 -1.17 4.05 2.07
C LEU A 198 -2.10 3.76 0.88
N LEU A 199 -2.56 4.78 0.17
CA LEU A 199 -3.44 4.61 -0.99
C LEU A 199 -2.68 4.18 -2.26
N ILE A 200 -1.36 4.37 -2.29
CA ILE A 200 -0.50 4.04 -3.45
C ILE A 200 0.12 2.63 -3.32
N GLN A 201 0.24 2.10 -2.10
CA GLN A 201 0.78 0.75 -1.86
C GLN A 201 -0.17 -0.33 -2.34
#